data_9edc43b9369d1ebd6591b615d01e3cd0
#
_entry.id   9edc43b9369d1ebd6591b615d01e3cd0
#
_cell.length_a   1.000
_cell.length_b   1.000
_cell.length_c   1.000
_cell.angle_alpha   90.00
_cell.angle_beta   90.00
_cell.angle_gamma   90.00
#
_symmetry.space_group_name_H-M   'P 1'
#
loop_
_entity.id
_entity.type
_entity.pdbx_description
1 polymer ?
#
loop_
_entity_poly.entity_id
_entity_poly.type
_entity_poly.pdbx_seq_one_letter_code
_entity_poly.pdbx_strand_id
1 'polypeptide(L)' 'MTDSVLVTEHPAGDRVIGQLTLNVEKTLNSLTRDMVDVITDRLEAWADDANVVAVVIDGAGE' A
#
# COMPACT_ATOMS: atom_id res chain seq x y z
N MET A 1 13.17 13.07 -1.91
CA MET A 1 11.99 12.46 -2.52
C MET A 1 11.00 12.04 -1.46
N THR A 2 9.74 12.28 -1.70
CA THR A 2 8.69 11.98 -0.73
C THR A 2 8.02 10.67 -1.08
N ASP A 3 7.81 9.83 -0.08
CA ASP A 3 7.09 8.58 -0.29
C ASP A 3 5.59 8.87 -0.26
N SER A 4 4.97 8.89 -1.44
CA SER A 4 3.54 9.16 -1.57
C SER A 4 2.70 7.96 -1.14
N VAL A 5 3.27 6.76 -1.18
CA VAL A 5 2.62 5.55 -0.74
C VAL A 5 3.57 4.81 0.17
N LEU A 6 3.12 4.52 1.39
CA LEU A 6 3.89 3.74 2.35
C LEU A 6 3.45 2.28 2.25
N VAL A 7 4.42 1.39 2.14
CA VAL A 7 4.17 -0.04 2.01
C VAL A 7 4.60 -0.73 3.29
N THR A 8 3.68 -1.46 3.90
CA THR A 8 3.95 -2.16 5.15
C THR A 8 3.42 -3.59 5.05
N GLU A 9 4.10 -4.52 5.70
CA GLU A 9 3.64 -5.90 5.80
C GLU A 9 3.50 -6.25 7.26
N HIS A 10 2.37 -6.83 7.61
CA HIS A 10 2.05 -7.20 8.99
C HIS A 10 1.99 -8.72 9.11
N PRO A 11 2.82 -9.33 9.96
CA PRO A 11 2.75 -10.78 10.17
C PRO A 11 1.41 -11.18 10.78
N ALA A 12 0.86 -12.30 10.29
CA ALA A 12 -0.38 -12.86 10.80
C ALA A 12 -0.22 -14.37 10.84
N GLY A 13 0.43 -14.87 11.89
CA GLY A 13 0.85 -16.24 11.96
C GLY A 13 1.97 -16.49 10.95
N ASP A 14 1.80 -17.48 10.09
CA ASP A 14 2.75 -17.74 9.00
C ASP A 14 2.30 -17.08 7.69
N ARG A 15 1.35 -16.16 7.77
CA ARG A 15 0.85 -15.40 6.63
C ARG A 15 1.15 -13.92 6.84
N VAL A 16 0.81 -13.11 5.84
CA VAL A 16 1.11 -11.68 5.84
C VAL A 16 -0.10 -10.89 5.38
N ILE A 17 -0.35 -9.74 6.02
CA ILE A 17 -1.33 -8.77 5.57
C ILE A 17 -0.54 -7.59 5.00
N GLY A 18 -0.76 -7.27 3.73
CA GLY A 18 -0.15 -6.12 3.10
C GLY A 18 -0.93 -4.86 3.38
N GLN A 19 -0.23 -3.74 3.57
CA GLN A 19 -0.88 -2.46 3.80
C GLN A 19 -0.24 -1.40 2.91
N LEU A 20 -1.09 -0.64 2.22
CA LEU A 20 -0.69 0.51 1.44
C LEU A 20 -1.32 1.74 2.07
N THR A 21 -0.48 2.67 2.51
CA THR A 21 -0.95 3.91 3.15
C THR A 21 -0.68 5.08 2.21
N LEU A 22 -1.75 5.77 1.80
CA LEU A 22 -1.62 6.96 0.97
C LEU A 22 -1.08 8.09 1.85
N ASN A 23 0.02 8.71 1.43
CA ASN A 23 0.76 9.64 2.27
C ASN A 23 0.91 11.00 1.59
N VAL A 24 -0.22 11.60 1.17
CA VAL A 24 -0.24 12.91 0.51
C VAL A 24 -1.29 13.78 1.17
N GLU A 25 -1.09 14.08 2.44
CA GLU A 25 -2.07 14.82 3.24
C GLU A 25 -2.40 16.19 2.66
N LYS A 26 -1.42 16.84 2.03
CA LYS A 26 -1.62 18.18 1.47
C LYS A 26 -2.68 18.20 0.36
N THR A 27 -2.85 17.09 -0.31
CA THR A 27 -3.81 16.96 -1.39
C THR A 27 -4.96 16.05 -1.02
N LEU A 28 -5.17 15.86 0.28
CA LEU A 28 -6.21 14.96 0.80
C LEU A 28 -6.07 13.56 0.21
N ASN A 29 -4.82 13.14 0.04
CA ASN A 29 -4.48 11.81 -0.47
C ASN A 29 -5.00 11.57 -1.89
N SER A 30 -5.05 12.62 -2.70
CA SER A 30 -5.41 12.47 -4.11
C SER A 30 -4.38 11.58 -4.80
N LEU A 31 -4.85 10.68 -5.64
CA LEU A 31 -3.98 9.76 -6.34
C LEU A 31 -3.30 10.45 -7.50
N THR A 32 -1.98 10.33 -7.57
CA THR A 32 -1.20 10.74 -8.72
C THR A 32 -0.86 9.50 -9.54
N ARG A 33 -0.36 9.72 -10.76
CA ARG A 33 0.04 8.60 -11.61
C ARG A 33 1.13 7.77 -10.96
N ASP A 34 2.10 8.44 -10.32
CA ASP A 34 3.18 7.73 -9.64
C ASP A 34 2.64 6.84 -8.53
N MET A 35 1.66 7.34 -7.78
CA MET A 35 1.03 6.57 -6.70
C MET A 35 0.30 5.36 -7.27
N VAL A 36 -0.43 5.54 -8.38
CA VAL A 36 -1.14 4.45 -9.02
C VAL A 36 -0.16 3.37 -9.48
N ASP A 37 0.99 3.79 -10.04
CA ASP A 37 1.99 2.84 -10.49
C ASP A 37 2.55 2.03 -9.32
N VAL A 38 2.86 2.68 -8.19
CA VAL A 38 3.37 2.00 -7.01
C VAL A 38 2.33 1.01 -6.47
N ILE A 39 1.08 1.46 -6.37
CA ILE A 39 0.00 0.62 -5.86
C ILE A 39 -0.19 -0.59 -6.77
N THR A 40 -0.22 -0.38 -8.08
CA THR A 40 -0.42 -1.46 -9.04
C THR A 40 0.70 -2.48 -8.96
N ASP A 41 1.96 -2.01 -8.94
CA ASP A 41 3.10 -2.91 -8.86
C ASP A 41 3.03 -3.76 -7.59
N ARG A 42 2.67 -3.14 -6.47
CA ARG A 42 2.63 -3.86 -5.20
C ARG A 42 1.48 -4.85 -5.16
N LEU A 43 0.31 -4.46 -5.68
CA LEU A 43 -0.83 -5.37 -5.71
C LEU A 43 -0.55 -6.58 -6.59
N GLU A 44 0.14 -6.38 -7.72
CA GLU A 44 0.51 -7.49 -8.59
C GLU A 44 1.50 -8.44 -7.90
N ALA A 45 2.48 -7.87 -7.21
CA ALA A 45 3.45 -8.68 -6.47
C ALA A 45 2.76 -9.48 -5.37
N TRP A 46 1.85 -8.86 -4.65
CA TRP A 46 1.15 -9.56 -3.57
C TRP A 46 0.15 -10.59 -4.10
N ALA A 47 -0.42 -10.34 -5.28
CA ALA A 47 -1.35 -11.30 -5.88
C ALA A 47 -0.65 -12.62 -6.20
N ASP A 48 0.64 -12.56 -6.51
CA ASP A 48 1.44 -13.76 -6.81
C ASP A 48 2.04 -14.39 -5.56
N ASP A 49 1.87 -13.78 -4.40
CA ASP A 49 2.47 -14.26 -3.15
C ASP A 49 1.39 -14.97 -2.33
N ALA A 50 1.50 -16.29 -2.23
CA ALA A 50 0.51 -17.09 -1.51
C ALA A 50 0.49 -16.80 -0.01
N ASN A 51 1.51 -16.14 0.53
CA ASN A 51 1.55 -15.79 1.94
C ASN A 51 0.76 -14.52 2.26
N VAL A 52 0.46 -13.70 1.25
CA VAL A 52 -0.33 -12.49 1.47
C VAL A 52 -1.80 -12.85 1.37
N VAL A 53 -2.52 -12.77 2.50
CA VAL A 53 -3.91 -13.21 2.57
C VAL A 53 -4.91 -12.07 2.47
N ALA A 54 -4.44 -10.83 2.67
CA ALA A 54 -5.32 -9.67 2.59
C ALA A 54 -4.48 -8.43 2.34
N VAL A 55 -5.11 -7.40 1.77
CA VAL A 55 -4.47 -6.11 1.53
C VAL A 55 -5.38 -5.03 2.10
N VAL A 56 -4.80 -4.08 2.84
CA VAL A 56 -5.50 -2.94 3.39
C VAL A 56 -4.96 -1.68 2.73
N ILE A 57 -5.84 -0.80 2.30
CA ILE A 57 -5.45 0.49 1.74
C ILE A 57 -6.09 1.57 2.62
N ASP A 58 -5.26 2.48 3.14
CA ASP A 58 -5.77 3.57 3.95
C ASP A 58 -5.03 4.86 3.63
N GLY A 59 -5.42 5.95 4.28
CA GLY A 59 -4.80 7.24 4.10
C GLY A 59 -4.15 7.72 5.37
N ALA A 60 -2.98 8.37 5.23
CA ALA A 60 -2.32 9.03 6.35
C ALA A 60 -3.01 10.36 6.64
N GLY A 61 -2.85 10.82 7.86
CA GLY A 61 -3.45 12.08 8.29
C GLY A 61 -4.90 11.91 8.68
N GLU A 62 -5.63 12.99 8.54
CA GLU A 62 -7.02 12.98 9.02
C GLU A 62 -8.03 12.90 7.93
#